data_3efa3e14088204aae9b3c3e181fe59f8
#
_entry.id   3efa3e14088204aae9b3c3e181fe59f8
#
_cell.length_a   1.000
_cell.length_b   1.000
_cell.length_c   1.000
_cell.angle_alpha   90.00
_cell.angle_beta   90.00
_cell.angle_gamma   90.00
#
_symmetry.space_group_name_H-M   'P 1'
#
loop_
_entity.id
_entity.type
_entity.pdbx_description
1 polymer ?
#
loop_
_entity_poly.entity_id
_entity_poly.type
_entity_poly.pdbx_seq_one_letter_code
_entity_poly.pdbx_strand_id
1 'polypeptide(L)'
;MLCEGAEKPFELIERHLVIGDVWGAVPDTVPAVPLKADFEEQLRKNRLKISTEAQSLALDLREGAHLRKSQFLHRLLLLQIPWAKTEAVEGRKEGGFHENWTLKWLPDYEIRLIEAGAWGNTVAEAATRRARHRTRQTEQLPELVRLLESTLKAGLTPAMPAIFEKLQQMSALAHDAPALADAVLPLVEVLRYGHARQMDLPAIGRLLEQIVPRVCIQLPGSCRGINEDVAADMLKRILAVHRALHLWRPERLTSLWVSALEDIAGQAAPLLAGLAARLLFEQKSWAPGETALAMQFRLSHAQPPVEAAQWLDGFLHGSGLLLIHQPALWQLVQQWVDGLAEPGFPELLPLLRRTFSRFSGPEREKMLDLARQGGGRQAALAGEPEDWDAARAELVRPILDMVLSGNQKL
;
A
#
# COMPACT_ATOMS: atom_id res chain seq x y z
N MET A 1 30.75 4.77 30.48
CA MET A 1 29.33 4.47 30.11
C MET A 1 28.53 5.75 30.29
N LEU A 2 28.46 6.55 29.28
CA LEU A 2 27.50 7.68 29.22
C LEU A 2 26.16 7.10 28.81
N CYS A 3 25.13 7.36 29.60
CA CYS A 3 23.80 6.78 29.44
C CYS A 3 23.22 7.11 28.06
N GLU A 4 22.78 6.10 27.33
CA GLU A 4 21.84 6.26 26.22
C GLU A 4 20.61 7.01 26.74
N GLY A 5 20.41 8.23 26.27
CA GLY A 5 19.34 9.14 26.70
C GLY A 5 19.81 10.54 27.13
N ALA A 6 21.12 10.77 27.24
CA ALA A 6 21.67 12.10 27.55
C ALA A 6 21.65 13.05 26.34
N GLU A 7 21.43 12.57 25.12
CA GLU A 7 21.34 13.38 23.90
C GLU A 7 20.14 14.33 23.93
N LYS A 8 18.97 13.87 24.37
CA LYS A 8 17.74 14.70 24.46
C LYS A 8 17.85 15.93 25.36
N PRO A 9 18.45 15.85 26.57
CA PRO A 9 18.68 17.03 27.40
C PRO A 9 19.67 18.03 26.76
N PHE A 10 20.72 17.54 26.08
CA PHE A 10 21.67 18.41 25.39
C PHE A 10 21.05 19.10 24.17
N GLU A 11 20.28 18.39 23.36
CA GLU A 11 19.49 18.98 22.27
C GLU A 11 18.50 20.03 22.77
N LEU A 12 17.85 19.79 23.91
CA LEU A 12 16.96 20.77 24.55
C LEU A 12 17.71 22.01 25.05
N ILE A 13 18.90 21.80 25.67
CA ILE A 13 19.75 22.92 26.13
C ILE A 13 20.29 23.71 24.94
N GLU A 14 20.78 23.04 23.90
CA GLU A 14 21.24 23.67 22.68
C GLU A 14 20.10 24.45 22.00
N ARG A 15 18.92 23.88 21.95
CA ARG A 15 17.71 24.54 21.44
C ARG A 15 17.33 25.78 22.23
N HIS A 16 17.34 25.72 23.57
CA HIS A 16 17.07 26.86 24.43
C HIS A 16 18.15 27.95 24.35
N LEU A 17 19.42 27.55 24.19
CA LEU A 17 20.54 28.48 24.06
C LEU A 17 20.59 29.17 22.71
N VAL A 18 20.28 28.45 21.63
CA VAL A 18 20.37 28.96 20.25
C VAL A 18 19.08 29.65 19.81
N ILE A 19 17.94 29.12 20.20
CA ILE A 19 16.62 29.59 19.74
C ILE A 19 15.99 30.51 20.81
N GLY A 20 16.17 30.20 22.10
CA GLY A 20 15.50 30.87 23.22
C GLY A 20 13.98 30.60 23.28
N ASP A 21 13.37 31.04 24.35
CA ASP A 21 11.91 30.94 24.58
C ASP A 21 11.14 32.20 24.18
N VAL A 22 11.85 33.25 23.78
CA VAL A 22 11.26 34.55 23.47
C VAL A 22 11.19 34.74 21.97
N TRP A 23 10.00 34.93 21.46
CA TRP A 23 9.77 35.37 20.09
C TRP A 23 10.24 36.84 19.97
N GLY A 24 11.46 37.02 19.46
CA GLY A 24 11.96 38.33 19.09
C GLY A 24 11.57 38.66 17.66
N ALA A 25 10.97 39.81 17.42
CA ALA A 25 10.90 40.36 16.07
C ALA A 25 12.34 40.64 15.60
N VAL A 26 12.73 40.08 14.44
CA VAL A 26 13.99 40.44 13.79
C VAL A 26 13.91 41.94 13.46
N PRO A 27 14.85 42.77 13.91
CA PRO A 27 14.81 44.20 13.59
C PRO A 27 14.77 44.43 12.07
N ASP A 28 13.99 45.37 11.59
CA ASP A 28 13.86 45.71 10.16
C ASP A 28 15.21 46.09 9.52
N THR A 29 16.23 46.39 10.33
CA THR A 29 17.59 46.70 9.89
C THR A 29 18.43 45.48 9.50
N VAL A 30 18.00 44.27 9.86
CA VAL A 30 18.69 43.04 9.45
C VAL A 30 18.29 42.69 8.01
N PRO A 31 19.25 42.56 7.08
CA PRO A 31 18.92 42.16 5.71
C PRO A 31 18.12 40.89 5.71
N ALA A 32 16.88 40.96 5.24
CA ALA A 32 16.03 39.74 5.12
C ALA A 32 16.72 38.76 4.19
N VAL A 33 16.81 37.47 4.60
CA VAL A 33 17.27 36.43 3.73
C VAL A 33 16.36 36.41 2.49
N PRO A 34 16.89 36.48 1.25
CA PRO A 34 16.08 36.59 0.05
C PRO A 34 14.95 35.54 -0.02
N LEU A 35 15.23 34.30 0.43
CA LEU A 35 14.22 33.25 0.52
C LEU A 35 13.05 33.62 1.44
N LYS A 36 13.29 34.30 2.57
CA LYS A 36 12.23 34.73 3.48
C LYS A 36 11.34 35.81 2.83
N ALA A 37 11.92 36.72 2.09
CA ALA A 37 11.16 37.71 1.34
C ALA A 37 10.25 37.08 0.28
N ASP A 38 10.76 36.10 -0.49
CA ASP A 38 9.93 35.35 -1.45
C ASP A 38 8.85 34.53 -0.72
N PHE A 39 9.16 33.88 0.39
CA PHE A 39 8.19 33.13 1.19
C PHE A 39 7.01 34.03 1.63
N GLU A 40 7.29 35.21 2.16
CA GLU A 40 6.27 36.17 2.57
C GLU A 40 5.44 36.70 1.38
N GLU A 41 6.08 36.86 0.21
CA GLU A 41 5.38 37.23 -1.02
C GLU A 41 4.46 36.11 -1.48
N GLN A 42 4.92 34.84 -1.40
CA GLN A 42 4.10 33.66 -1.72
C GLN A 42 2.92 33.50 -0.76
N LEU A 43 3.09 33.79 0.53
CA LEU A 43 1.98 33.83 1.49
C LEU A 43 0.91 34.83 1.06
N ARG A 44 1.31 36.05 0.69
CA ARG A 44 0.39 37.11 0.22
C ARG A 44 -0.32 36.72 -1.07
N LYS A 45 0.42 36.20 -2.07
CA LYS A 45 -0.12 35.77 -3.36
C LYS A 45 -1.14 34.61 -3.19
N ASN A 46 -0.87 33.69 -2.28
CA ASN A 46 -1.72 32.55 -2.00
C ASN A 46 -2.79 32.83 -0.92
N ARG A 47 -2.84 34.03 -0.33
CA ARG A 47 -3.75 34.41 0.75
C ARG A 47 -3.68 33.42 1.93
N LEU A 48 -2.47 33.00 2.29
CA LEU A 48 -2.21 32.13 3.43
C LEU A 48 -1.72 32.98 4.60
N LYS A 49 -2.11 32.60 5.82
CA LYS A 49 -1.69 33.29 7.06
C LYS A 49 -0.96 32.33 7.95
N ILE A 50 0.13 32.77 8.55
CA ILE A 50 0.85 32.03 9.58
C ILE A 50 0.03 32.10 10.87
N SER A 51 -0.18 30.93 11.51
CA SER A 51 -0.83 30.80 12.80
C SER A 51 -0.20 29.67 13.58
N THR A 52 -0.06 29.84 14.88
CA THR A 52 0.34 28.78 15.84
C THR A 52 -0.81 27.83 16.15
N GLU A 53 -2.06 28.26 15.88
CA GLU A 53 -3.23 27.41 15.97
C GLU A 53 -3.39 26.60 14.67
N ALA A 54 -3.88 25.37 14.82
CA ALA A 54 -4.14 24.49 13.68
C ALA A 54 -5.30 25.04 12.83
N GLN A 55 -5.08 25.22 11.54
CA GLN A 55 -6.07 25.68 10.57
C GLN A 55 -6.28 24.60 9.50
N SER A 56 -7.53 24.27 9.20
CA SER A 56 -7.87 23.36 8.12
C SER A 56 -8.02 24.13 6.81
N LEU A 57 -7.46 23.55 5.73
CA LEU A 57 -7.52 24.10 4.38
C LEU A 57 -7.89 22.99 3.38
N ALA A 58 -9.05 23.12 2.74
CA ALA A 58 -9.47 22.25 1.66
C ALA A 58 -9.16 22.89 0.31
N LEU A 59 -8.52 22.12 -0.58
CA LEU A 59 -8.12 22.57 -1.91
C LEU A 59 -8.76 21.67 -2.98
N ASP A 60 -9.35 22.29 -4.02
CA ASP A 60 -9.74 21.61 -5.26
C ASP A 60 -8.72 21.92 -6.35
N LEU A 61 -7.92 20.93 -6.74
CA LEU A 61 -6.80 21.12 -7.67
C LEU A 61 -7.21 21.45 -9.12
N ARG A 62 -8.50 21.38 -9.43
CA ARG A 62 -9.05 21.86 -10.71
C ARG A 62 -9.03 23.37 -10.81
N GLU A 63 -9.02 24.05 -9.66
CA GLU A 63 -8.89 25.48 -9.57
C GLU A 63 -7.42 25.91 -9.57
N GLY A 64 -7.01 26.73 -10.55
CA GLY A 64 -5.61 27.13 -10.67
C GLY A 64 -5.06 27.89 -9.43
N ALA A 65 -5.91 28.58 -8.67
CA ALA A 65 -5.51 29.22 -7.42
C ALA A 65 -5.21 28.17 -6.32
N HIS A 66 -6.03 27.12 -6.21
CA HIS A 66 -5.83 26.05 -5.26
C HIS A 66 -4.63 25.18 -5.66
N LEU A 67 -4.42 24.92 -6.94
CA LEU A 67 -3.23 24.23 -7.44
C LEU A 67 -1.94 24.95 -7.05
N ARG A 68 -1.88 26.29 -7.20
CA ARG A 68 -0.71 27.08 -6.78
C ARG A 68 -0.46 26.99 -5.27
N LYS A 69 -1.51 27.02 -4.45
CA LYS A 69 -1.39 26.82 -2.98
C LYS A 69 -0.83 25.45 -2.66
N SER A 70 -1.39 24.39 -3.25
CA SER A 70 -0.91 23.02 -3.09
C SER A 70 0.58 22.90 -3.46
N GLN A 71 0.97 23.41 -4.64
CA GLN A 71 2.37 23.41 -5.07
C GLN A 71 3.29 24.12 -4.09
N PHE A 72 2.89 25.28 -3.58
CA PHE A 72 3.65 26.03 -2.59
C PHE A 72 3.84 25.23 -1.29
N LEU A 73 2.77 24.63 -0.76
CA LEU A 73 2.86 23.81 0.45
C LEU A 73 3.76 22.58 0.25
N HIS A 74 3.67 21.91 -0.90
CA HIS A 74 4.55 20.79 -1.23
C HIS A 74 6.03 21.19 -1.39
N ARG A 75 6.32 22.42 -1.88
CA ARG A 75 7.70 22.96 -1.93
C ARG A 75 8.27 23.13 -0.53
N LEU A 76 7.47 23.62 0.42
CA LEU A 76 7.89 23.74 1.81
C LEU A 76 8.19 22.37 2.45
N LEU A 77 7.38 21.37 2.17
CA LEU A 77 7.67 19.99 2.62
C LEU A 77 9.00 19.47 2.07
N LEU A 78 9.31 19.72 0.80
CA LEU A 78 10.61 19.37 0.21
C LEU A 78 11.76 20.13 0.88
N LEU A 79 11.54 21.34 1.35
CA LEU A 79 12.50 22.13 2.12
C LEU A 79 12.58 21.74 3.61
N GLN A 80 11.84 20.70 4.04
CA GLN A 80 11.73 20.28 5.43
C GLN A 80 11.10 21.31 6.35
N ILE A 81 10.20 22.11 5.81
CA ILE A 81 9.37 23.05 6.54
C ILE A 81 7.94 22.47 6.58
N PRO A 82 7.62 21.54 7.51
CA PRO A 82 6.34 20.84 7.54
C PRO A 82 5.25 21.68 8.22
N TRP A 83 5.08 22.91 7.76
CA TRP A 83 4.03 23.82 8.20
C TRP A 83 2.64 23.26 7.91
N ALA A 84 2.50 22.61 6.77
CA ALA A 84 1.26 21.98 6.34
C ALA A 84 1.42 20.45 6.29
N LYS A 85 0.44 19.75 6.82
CA LYS A 85 0.35 18.27 6.73
C LYS A 85 -0.91 17.92 5.99
N THR A 86 -0.79 16.97 5.03
CA THR A 86 -1.97 16.37 4.41
C THR A 86 -2.47 15.25 5.30
N GLU A 87 -3.77 15.22 5.59
CA GLU A 87 -4.41 14.09 6.20
C GLU A 87 -4.89 13.14 5.10
N ALA A 88 -4.39 11.92 5.11
CA ALA A 88 -5.02 10.84 4.37
C ALA A 88 -6.39 10.59 5.00
N VAL A 89 -7.45 10.99 4.33
CA VAL A 89 -8.80 10.71 4.84
C VAL A 89 -9.08 9.23 4.60
N GLU A 90 -9.12 8.45 5.68
CA GLU A 90 -9.56 7.05 5.64
C GLU A 90 -10.90 6.96 4.90
N GLY A 91 -10.94 6.15 3.84
CA GLY A 91 -12.15 5.91 3.04
C GLY A 91 -12.38 6.83 1.84
N ARG A 92 -11.62 7.93 1.65
CA ARG A 92 -11.59 8.65 0.37
C ARG A 92 -10.42 8.15 -0.47
N LYS A 93 -10.71 7.74 -1.71
CA LYS A 93 -9.71 7.28 -2.69
C LYS A 93 -8.59 8.32 -2.76
N GLU A 94 -7.38 7.94 -2.34
CA GLU A 94 -6.17 8.69 -2.62
C GLU A 94 -6.12 8.97 -4.11
N GLY A 95 -5.86 10.23 -4.49
CA GLY A 95 -5.76 10.63 -5.88
C GLY A 95 -6.98 11.36 -6.44
N GLY A 96 -7.86 11.89 -5.59
CA GLY A 96 -8.89 12.86 -5.99
C GLY A 96 -8.27 14.23 -6.30
N PHE A 97 -9.07 15.10 -6.97
CA PHE A 97 -8.70 16.51 -7.19
C PHE A 97 -8.76 17.35 -5.90
N HIS A 98 -9.00 16.74 -4.74
CA HIS A 98 -9.16 17.42 -3.46
C HIS A 98 -8.02 17.04 -2.53
N GLU A 99 -7.41 18.04 -1.92
CA GLU A 99 -6.43 17.91 -0.85
C GLU A 99 -6.95 18.59 0.41
N ASN A 100 -6.89 17.90 1.55
CA ASN A 100 -7.18 18.47 2.84
C ASN A 100 -5.85 18.67 3.60
N TRP A 101 -5.62 19.88 4.06
CA TRP A 101 -4.41 20.25 4.75
C TRP A 101 -4.72 20.77 6.15
N THR A 102 -3.86 20.42 7.10
CA THR A 102 -3.82 21.06 8.42
C THR A 102 -2.54 21.88 8.50
N LEU A 103 -2.68 23.20 8.65
CA LEU A 103 -1.58 24.14 8.75
C LEU A 103 -1.37 24.51 10.22
N LYS A 104 -0.13 24.37 10.72
CA LYS A 104 0.26 24.80 12.06
C LYS A 104 1.70 25.26 12.03
N TRP A 105 1.93 26.54 12.29
CA TRP A 105 3.28 27.10 12.33
C TRP A 105 3.95 26.79 13.67
N LEU A 106 5.20 26.36 13.62
CA LEU A 106 6.05 26.18 14.79
C LEU A 106 7.25 27.12 14.69
N PRO A 107 7.81 27.61 15.83
CA PRO A 107 8.96 28.50 15.87
C PRO A 107 10.17 27.99 15.07
N ASP A 108 10.45 26.71 15.16
CA ASP A 108 11.55 26.04 14.46
C ASP A 108 11.53 26.26 12.93
N TYR A 109 10.35 26.55 12.37
CA TYR A 109 10.22 26.70 10.91
C TYR A 109 10.86 27.99 10.39
N GLU A 110 11.00 29.02 11.24
CA GLU A 110 11.79 30.22 10.92
C GLU A 110 13.26 29.85 10.66
N ILE A 111 13.85 29.02 11.53
CA ILE A 111 15.23 28.57 11.39
C ILE A 111 15.39 27.73 10.14
N ARG A 112 14.48 26.77 9.92
CA ARG A 112 14.50 25.94 8.72
C ARG A 112 14.35 26.74 7.43
N LEU A 113 13.60 27.84 7.49
CA LEU A 113 13.46 28.76 6.36
C LEU A 113 14.79 29.47 6.05
N ILE A 114 15.52 29.90 7.09
CA ILE A 114 16.85 30.51 6.95
C ILE A 114 17.84 29.49 6.38
N GLU A 115 17.88 28.27 6.95
CA GLU A 115 18.74 27.18 6.47
C GLU A 115 18.42 26.81 5.01
N ALA A 116 17.14 26.82 4.63
CA ALA A 116 16.72 26.57 3.26
C ALA A 116 17.23 27.62 2.28
N GLY A 117 17.62 28.82 2.75
CA GLY A 117 18.26 29.87 1.95
C GLY A 117 19.58 29.44 1.32
N ALA A 118 20.28 28.44 1.89
CA ALA A 118 21.47 27.86 1.28
C ALA A 118 21.18 27.16 -0.08
N TRP A 119 19.93 26.79 -0.32
CA TRP A 119 19.51 26.13 -1.56
C TRP A 119 19.07 27.11 -2.66
N GLY A 120 18.73 28.36 -2.35
CA GLY A 120 18.31 29.32 -3.35
C GLY A 120 17.59 30.53 -2.76
N ASN A 121 17.35 31.53 -3.61
CA ASN A 121 16.76 32.79 -3.19
C ASN A 121 15.23 32.82 -3.25
N THR A 122 14.61 31.85 -3.91
CA THR A 122 13.15 31.68 -3.96
C THR A 122 12.76 30.28 -3.50
N VAL A 123 11.54 30.11 -2.96
CA VAL A 123 11.02 28.81 -2.52
C VAL A 123 11.02 27.77 -3.64
N ALA A 124 10.72 28.19 -4.87
CA ALA A 124 10.73 27.29 -6.03
C ALA A 124 12.15 26.86 -6.42
N GLU A 125 13.11 27.79 -6.44
CA GLU A 125 14.52 27.50 -6.74
C GLU A 125 15.14 26.62 -5.68
N ALA A 126 14.99 26.99 -4.40
CA ALA A 126 15.51 26.24 -3.27
C ALA A 126 14.98 24.79 -3.26
N ALA A 127 13.66 24.60 -3.41
CA ALA A 127 13.06 23.27 -3.50
C ALA A 127 13.56 22.49 -4.71
N THR A 128 13.76 23.12 -5.87
CA THR A 128 14.32 22.48 -7.07
C THR A 128 15.74 21.98 -6.85
N ARG A 129 16.62 22.85 -6.30
CA ARG A 129 18.03 22.47 -6.03
C ARG A 129 18.11 21.39 -4.97
N ARG A 130 17.28 21.45 -3.94
CA ARG A 130 17.20 20.43 -2.91
C ARG A 130 16.70 19.09 -3.46
N ALA A 131 15.66 19.09 -4.30
CA ALA A 131 15.18 17.88 -4.97
C ALA A 131 16.29 17.23 -5.82
N ARG A 132 17.03 18.01 -6.63
CA ARG A 132 18.17 17.52 -7.41
C ARG A 132 19.30 16.97 -6.51
N HIS A 133 19.58 17.61 -5.40
CA HIS A 133 20.59 17.12 -4.45
C HIS A 133 20.16 15.78 -3.86
N ARG A 134 18.93 15.65 -3.36
CA ARG A 134 18.38 14.39 -2.86
C ARG A 134 18.38 13.31 -3.92
N THR A 135 18.08 13.63 -5.18
CA THR A 135 18.15 12.67 -6.30
C THR A 135 19.53 12.03 -6.41
N ARG A 136 20.60 12.81 -6.24
CA ARG A 136 21.99 12.28 -6.30
C ARG A 136 22.32 11.37 -5.13
N GLN A 137 21.79 11.67 -3.94
CA GLN A 137 22.07 10.93 -2.70
C GLN A 137 21.19 9.67 -2.53
N THR A 138 20.05 9.61 -3.22
CA THR A 138 19.12 8.48 -3.07
C THR A 138 19.66 7.26 -3.81
N GLU A 139 19.83 6.15 -3.06
CA GLU A 139 20.31 4.86 -3.56
C GLU A 139 19.20 3.80 -3.64
N GLN A 140 18.03 4.08 -3.11
CA GLN A 140 16.88 3.17 -3.11
C GLN A 140 15.79 3.62 -4.07
N LEU A 141 15.36 2.70 -4.93
CA LEU A 141 14.34 2.98 -5.95
C LEU A 141 13.02 3.47 -5.36
N PRO A 142 12.45 2.89 -4.29
CA PRO A 142 11.21 3.38 -3.69
C PRO A 142 11.31 4.81 -3.13
N GLU A 143 12.47 5.19 -2.61
CA GLU A 143 12.70 6.56 -2.12
C GLU A 143 12.75 7.57 -3.27
N LEU A 144 13.39 7.16 -4.38
CA LEU A 144 13.47 8.01 -5.56
C LEU A 144 12.09 8.21 -6.20
N VAL A 145 11.23 7.18 -6.20
CA VAL A 145 9.84 7.30 -6.66
C VAL A 145 9.03 8.23 -5.75
N ARG A 146 9.19 8.15 -4.43
CA ARG A 146 8.56 9.11 -3.49
C ARG A 146 9.06 10.54 -3.70
N LEU A 147 10.35 10.70 -4.01
CA LEU A 147 10.91 12.01 -4.35
C LEU A 147 10.33 12.54 -5.66
N LEU A 148 10.17 11.68 -6.69
CA LEU A 148 9.47 12.02 -7.93
C LEU A 148 8.07 12.54 -7.64
N GLU A 149 7.26 11.78 -6.90
CA GLU A 149 5.89 12.14 -6.53
C GLU A 149 5.84 13.50 -5.81
N SER A 150 6.70 13.70 -4.80
CA SER A 150 6.78 14.95 -4.04
C SER A 150 7.18 16.14 -4.93
N THR A 151 8.13 15.93 -5.85
CA THR A 151 8.61 16.93 -6.81
C THR A 151 7.51 17.31 -7.80
N LEU A 152 6.73 16.33 -8.23
CA LEU A 152 5.58 16.53 -9.12
C LEU A 152 4.47 17.31 -8.42
N LYS A 153 4.11 16.94 -7.19
CA LYS A 153 3.13 17.68 -6.37
C LYS A 153 3.56 19.14 -6.14
N ALA A 154 4.85 19.36 -6.00
CA ALA A 154 5.43 20.71 -5.86
C ALA A 154 5.51 21.50 -7.17
N GLY A 155 5.22 20.91 -8.33
CA GLY A 155 5.28 21.57 -9.64
C GLY A 155 6.71 22.00 -10.03
N LEU A 156 7.73 21.19 -9.70
CA LEU A 156 9.14 21.50 -9.94
C LEU A 156 9.65 20.85 -11.23
N THR A 157 9.07 21.21 -12.36
CA THR A 157 9.45 20.69 -13.69
C THR A 157 10.96 20.70 -13.94
N PRO A 158 11.76 21.72 -13.55
CA PRO A 158 13.19 21.70 -13.79
C PRO A 158 13.99 20.64 -13.06
N ALA A 159 13.43 20.00 -12.00
CA ALA A 159 14.10 18.90 -11.30
C ALA A 159 13.84 17.53 -11.97
N MET A 160 12.81 17.41 -12.77
CA MET A 160 12.32 16.15 -13.33
C MET A 160 13.34 15.40 -14.19
N PRO A 161 14.10 16.02 -15.11
CA PRO A 161 15.05 15.30 -15.96
C PRO A 161 16.09 14.50 -15.15
N ALA A 162 16.63 15.11 -14.08
CA ALA A 162 17.62 14.45 -13.23
C ALA A 162 17.01 13.25 -12.46
N ILE A 163 15.74 13.35 -12.03
CA ILE A 163 15.05 12.25 -11.35
C ILE A 163 14.77 11.11 -12.34
N PHE A 164 14.30 11.40 -13.54
CA PHE A 164 14.04 10.39 -14.57
C PHE A 164 15.31 9.67 -15.00
N GLU A 165 16.40 10.40 -15.25
CA GLU A 165 17.69 9.79 -15.58
C GLU A 165 18.15 8.81 -14.47
N LYS A 166 18.09 9.25 -13.22
CA LYS A 166 18.44 8.39 -12.07
C LYS A 166 17.51 7.18 -11.94
N LEU A 167 16.20 7.35 -12.15
CA LEU A 167 15.22 6.26 -12.15
C LEU A 167 15.53 5.23 -13.24
N GLN A 168 15.85 5.67 -14.45
CA GLN A 168 16.23 4.78 -15.56
C GLN A 168 17.52 4.01 -15.22
N GLN A 169 18.54 4.69 -14.71
CA GLN A 169 19.79 4.04 -14.29
C GLN A 169 19.55 3.00 -13.19
N MET A 170 18.83 3.37 -12.13
CA MET A 170 18.56 2.47 -11.01
C MET A 170 17.66 1.31 -11.43
N SER A 171 16.60 1.55 -12.20
CA SER A 171 15.74 0.49 -12.68
C SER A 171 16.48 -0.46 -13.63
N ALA A 172 17.41 0.05 -14.45
CA ALA A 172 18.21 -0.79 -15.35
C ALA A 172 19.15 -1.74 -14.58
N LEU A 173 19.66 -1.31 -13.44
CA LEU A 173 20.57 -2.08 -12.59
C LEU A 173 19.86 -2.89 -11.50
N ALA A 174 18.58 -2.63 -11.24
CA ALA A 174 17.85 -3.31 -10.18
C ALA A 174 17.64 -4.80 -10.52
N HIS A 175 18.16 -5.65 -9.65
CA HIS A 175 17.89 -7.08 -9.63
C HIS A 175 16.87 -7.45 -8.52
N ASP A 176 16.40 -6.47 -7.77
CA ASP A 176 15.46 -6.61 -6.67
C ASP A 176 14.01 -6.41 -7.16
N ALA A 177 13.33 -7.51 -7.43
CA ALA A 177 11.93 -7.49 -7.87
C ALA A 177 10.97 -6.82 -6.88
N PRO A 178 11.08 -6.99 -5.56
CA PRO A 178 10.32 -6.24 -4.57
C PRO A 178 10.44 -4.73 -4.72
N ALA A 179 11.64 -4.19 -4.87
CA ALA A 179 11.87 -2.76 -5.02
C ALA A 179 11.26 -2.20 -6.34
N LEU A 180 11.35 -2.98 -7.43
CA LEU A 180 10.70 -2.63 -8.69
C LEU A 180 9.17 -2.64 -8.55
N ALA A 181 8.61 -3.64 -7.87
CA ALA A 181 7.17 -3.75 -7.63
C ALA A 181 6.63 -2.57 -6.80
N ASP A 182 7.38 -2.15 -5.76
CA ASP A 182 7.03 -1.00 -4.91
C ASP A 182 6.97 0.33 -5.70
N ALA A 183 7.65 0.41 -6.84
CA ALA A 183 7.65 1.60 -7.69
C ALA A 183 6.44 1.69 -8.64
N VAL A 184 5.81 0.56 -8.98
CA VAL A 184 4.78 0.51 -10.04
C VAL A 184 3.53 1.32 -9.70
N LEU A 185 2.92 1.07 -8.53
CA LEU A 185 1.66 1.73 -8.16
C LEU A 185 1.81 3.26 -8.03
N PRO A 186 2.81 3.80 -7.33
CA PRO A 186 3.00 5.26 -7.25
C PRO A 186 3.23 5.90 -8.62
N LEU A 187 3.97 5.26 -9.53
CA LEU A 187 4.17 5.77 -10.90
C LEU A 187 2.87 5.78 -11.71
N VAL A 188 2.03 4.75 -11.58
CA VAL A 188 0.72 4.70 -12.23
C VAL A 188 -0.23 5.75 -11.65
N GLU A 189 -0.20 5.98 -10.36
CA GLU A 189 -0.98 7.04 -9.73
C GLU A 189 -0.56 8.43 -10.25
N VAL A 190 0.73 8.67 -10.37
CA VAL A 190 1.25 9.89 -11.01
C VAL A 190 0.79 9.98 -12.45
N LEU A 191 0.84 8.91 -13.24
CA LEU A 191 0.36 8.89 -14.62
C LEU A 191 -1.12 9.27 -14.72
N ARG A 192 -1.96 8.78 -13.83
CA ARG A 192 -3.42 9.07 -13.81
C ARG A 192 -3.76 10.49 -13.40
N TYR A 193 -3.09 11.00 -12.38
CA TYR A 193 -3.41 12.30 -11.79
C TYR A 193 -2.53 13.45 -12.30
N GLY A 194 -1.52 13.13 -13.08
CA GLY A 194 -0.56 14.09 -13.62
C GLY A 194 -1.15 15.08 -14.61
N HIS A 195 -2.24 14.74 -15.31
CA HIS A 195 -2.93 15.67 -16.21
C HIS A 195 -3.38 16.95 -15.52
N ALA A 196 -3.89 16.86 -14.28
CA ALA A 196 -4.30 18.03 -13.51
C ALA A 196 -3.12 18.94 -13.13
N ARG A 197 -1.88 18.46 -13.24
CA ARG A 197 -0.66 19.13 -12.80
C ARG A 197 0.30 19.48 -13.94
N GLN A 198 -0.11 19.33 -15.22
CA GLN A 198 0.67 19.64 -16.44
C GLN A 198 2.03 18.92 -16.50
N MET A 199 2.03 17.60 -16.33
CA MET A 199 3.24 16.77 -16.23
C MET A 199 3.66 16.15 -17.56
N ASP A 200 4.94 15.73 -17.66
CA ASP A 200 5.46 14.89 -18.77
C ASP A 200 5.04 13.42 -18.57
N LEU A 201 3.78 13.13 -18.82
CA LEU A 201 3.19 11.80 -18.70
C LEU A 201 3.81 10.75 -19.64
N PRO A 202 4.20 11.08 -20.89
CA PRO A 202 4.89 10.14 -21.77
C PRO A 202 6.18 9.57 -21.18
N ALA A 203 6.96 10.36 -20.43
CA ALA A 203 8.18 9.86 -19.79
C ALA A 203 7.90 8.83 -18.72
N ILE A 204 6.83 9.03 -17.92
CA ILE A 204 6.39 8.08 -16.89
C ILE A 204 5.86 6.80 -17.53
N GLY A 205 5.09 6.91 -18.62
CA GLY A 205 4.60 5.76 -19.37
C GLY A 205 5.76 4.89 -19.90
N ARG A 206 6.76 5.48 -20.52
CA ARG A 206 7.97 4.76 -20.98
C ARG A 206 8.73 4.08 -19.85
N LEU A 207 8.82 4.72 -18.69
CA LEU A 207 9.46 4.12 -17.50
C LEU A 207 8.68 2.89 -17.00
N LEU A 208 7.36 2.98 -16.93
CA LEU A 208 6.49 1.85 -16.56
C LEU A 208 6.60 0.69 -17.57
N GLU A 209 6.67 0.99 -18.87
CA GLU A 209 6.89 -0.01 -19.93
C GLU A 209 8.22 -0.75 -19.80
N GLN A 210 9.22 -0.16 -19.14
CA GLN A 210 10.50 -0.80 -18.82
C GLN A 210 10.47 -1.58 -17.50
N ILE A 211 9.81 -1.07 -16.47
CA ILE A 211 9.79 -1.66 -15.12
C ILE A 211 8.86 -2.88 -15.07
N VAL A 212 7.62 -2.76 -15.58
CA VAL A 212 6.59 -3.80 -15.41
C VAL A 212 6.99 -5.16 -16.01
N PRO A 213 7.56 -5.27 -17.22
CA PRO A 213 8.03 -6.56 -17.73
C PRO A 213 9.06 -7.23 -16.83
N ARG A 214 9.95 -6.44 -16.22
CA ARG A 214 10.96 -6.96 -15.30
C ARG A 214 10.33 -7.47 -14.01
N VAL A 215 9.35 -6.75 -13.46
CA VAL A 215 8.56 -7.23 -12.33
C VAL A 215 7.90 -8.55 -12.69
N CYS A 216 7.23 -8.66 -13.83
CA CYS A 216 6.56 -9.88 -14.26
C CYS A 216 7.52 -11.09 -14.39
N ILE A 217 8.77 -10.85 -14.84
CA ILE A 217 9.77 -11.91 -15.01
C ILE A 217 10.41 -12.31 -13.67
N GLN A 218 10.72 -11.36 -12.80
CA GLN A 218 11.55 -11.61 -11.61
C GLN A 218 10.71 -11.92 -10.36
N LEU A 219 9.51 -11.35 -10.23
CA LEU A 219 8.67 -11.46 -9.05
C LEU A 219 8.28 -12.91 -8.71
N PRO A 220 7.91 -13.81 -9.67
CA PRO A 220 7.59 -15.18 -9.38
C PRO A 220 8.75 -15.92 -8.68
N GLY A 221 9.99 -15.68 -9.11
CA GLY A 221 11.17 -16.26 -8.46
C GLY A 221 11.35 -15.81 -7.02
N SER A 222 11.08 -14.53 -6.73
CA SER A 222 11.17 -13.94 -5.40
C SER A 222 10.06 -14.40 -4.45
N CYS A 223 9.03 -15.07 -4.95
CA CYS A 223 7.91 -15.59 -4.17
C CYS A 223 8.11 -17.03 -3.69
N ARG A 224 9.23 -17.68 -4.03
CA ARG A 224 9.50 -19.09 -3.70
C ARG A 224 10.33 -19.20 -2.42
N GLY A 225 10.01 -20.21 -1.59
CA GLY A 225 10.82 -20.58 -0.42
C GLY A 225 10.98 -19.49 0.64
N ILE A 226 10.07 -18.55 0.70
CA ILE A 226 10.07 -17.42 1.66
C ILE A 226 9.27 -17.76 2.91
N ASN A 227 9.63 -17.16 4.04
CA ASN A 227 8.90 -17.30 5.30
C ASN A 227 7.58 -16.50 5.30
N GLU A 228 6.76 -16.68 6.33
CA GLU A 228 5.42 -16.10 6.42
C GLU A 228 5.46 -14.55 6.45
N ASP A 229 6.40 -13.94 7.17
CA ASP A 229 6.50 -12.47 7.27
C ASP A 229 6.86 -11.85 5.92
N VAL A 230 7.84 -12.41 5.22
CA VAL A 230 8.23 -11.97 3.88
C VAL A 230 7.09 -12.21 2.88
N ALA A 231 6.35 -13.33 3.01
CA ALA A 231 5.20 -13.62 2.17
C ALA A 231 4.07 -12.59 2.38
N ALA A 232 3.82 -12.16 3.63
CA ALA A 232 2.83 -11.14 3.92
C ALA A 232 3.17 -9.76 3.28
N ASP A 233 4.45 -9.39 3.25
CA ASP A 233 4.89 -8.17 2.58
C ASP A 233 4.85 -8.30 1.05
N MET A 234 5.22 -9.48 0.52
CA MET A 234 5.12 -9.75 -0.91
C MET A 234 3.67 -9.75 -1.40
N LEU A 235 2.73 -10.23 -0.59
CA LEU A 235 1.30 -10.17 -0.86
C LEU A 235 0.83 -8.73 -1.11
N LYS A 236 1.25 -7.78 -0.25
CA LYS A 236 0.93 -6.35 -0.44
C LYS A 236 1.46 -5.82 -1.77
N ARG A 237 2.69 -6.22 -2.16
CA ARG A 237 3.31 -5.82 -3.43
C ARG A 237 2.56 -6.38 -4.64
N ILE A 238 2.20 -7.66 -4.61
CA ILE A 238 1.41 -8.29 -5.68
C ILE A 238 0.07 -7.57 -5.86
N LEU A 239 -0.62 -7.27 -4.76
CA LEU A 239 -1.87 -6.48 -4.80
C LEU A 239 -1.67 -5.07 -5.34
N ALA A 240 -0.58 -4.40 -4.96
CA ALA A 240 -0.25 -3.07 -5.44
C ALA A 240 0.01 -3.06 -6.95
N VAL A 241 0.82 -4.01 -7.46
CA VAL A 241 1.08 -4.16 -8.91
C VAL A 241 -0.21 -4.50 -9.65
N HIS A 242 -1.01 -5.44 -9.14
CA HIS A 242 -2.28 -5.81 -9.76
C HIS A 242 -3.23 -4.60 -9.84
N ARG A 243 -3.39 -3.85 -8.75
CA ARG A 243 -4.16 -2.61 -8.72
C ARG A 243 -3.64 -1.59 -9.73
N ALA A 244 -2.32 -1.41 -9.81
CA ALA A 244 -1.70 -0.48 -10.73
C ALA A 244 -2.01 -0.81 -12.20
N LEU A 245 -1.88 -2.08 -12.59
CA LEU A 245 -2.18 -2.52 -13.95
C LEU A 245 -3.67 -2.42 -14.29
N HIS A 246 -4.55 -2.65 -13.31
CA HIS A 246 -5.99 -2.42 -13.46
C HIS A 246 -6.35 -0.93 -13.64
N LEU A 247 -5.58 -0.04 -13.02
CA LEU A 247 -5.76 1.40 -13.13
C LEU A 247 -5.22 1.96 -14.45
N TRP A 248 -4.07 1.46 -14.91
CA TRP A 248 -3.40 1.93 -16.13
C TRP A 248 -3.91 1.25 -17.39
N ARG A 249 -4.26 -0.07 -17.32
CA ARG A 249 -4.77 -0.92 -18.41
C ARG A 249 -3.87 -0.97 -19.65
N PRO A 250 -2.59 -1.31 -19.53
CA PRO A 250 -1.71 -1.47 -20.67
C PRO A 250 -1.96 -2.83 -21.34
N GLU A 251 -2.58 -2.87 -22.51
CA GLU A 251 -2.97 -4.13 -23.18
C GLU A 251 -1.81 -5.14 -23.30
N ARG A 252 -0.62 -4.65 -23.72
CA ARG A 252 0.57 -5.51 -23.92
C ARG A 252 1.15 -6.07 -22.61
N LEU A 253 1.00 -5.41 -21.48
CA LEU A 253 1.58 -5.81 -20.20
C LEU A 253 0.61 -6.65 -19.36
N THR A 254 -0.67 -6.62 -19.68
CA THR A 254 -1.68 -7.42 -18.98
C THR A 254 -1.44 -8.92 -19.17
N SER A 255 -1.09 -9.37 -20.37
CA SER A 255 -0.76 -10.77 -20.64
C SER A 255 0.49 -11.25 -19.90
N LEU A 256 1.52 -10.40 -19.83
CA LEU A 256 2.73 -10.71 -19.06
C LEU A 256 2.43 -10.85 -17.56
N TRP A 257 1.53 -10.00 -17.04
CA TRP A 257 1.11 -10.08 -15.65
C TRP A 257 0.29 -11.33 -15.37
N VAL A 258 -0.59 -11.74 -16.30
CA VAL A 258 -1.32 -13.02 -16.19
C VAL A 258 -0.33 -14.18 -16.10
N SER A 259 0.63 -14.26 -17.00
CA SER A 259 1.66 -15.33 -16.94
C SER A 259 2.46 -15.31 -15.65
N ALA A 260 2.81 -14.11 -15.13
CA ALA A 260 3.49 -14.00 -13.84
C ALA A 260 2.62 -14.51 -12.67
N LEU A 261 1.31 -14.22 -12.69
CA LEU A 261 0.37 -14.75 -11.70
C LEU A 261 0.19 -16.27 -11.81
N GLU A 262 0.20 -16.83 -13.02
CA GLU A 262 0.16 -18.28 -13.24
C GLU A 262 1.39 -18.96 -12.65
N ASP A 263 2.58 -18.40 -12.87
CA ASP A 263 3.83 -18.90 -12.27
C ASP A 263 3.79 -18.81 -10.73
N ILE A 264 3.27 -17.71 -10.17
CA ILE A 264 3.10 -17.54 -8.72
C ILE A 264 2.09 -18.58 -8.19
N ALA A 265 0.95 -18.76 -8.83
CA ALA A 265 -0.07 -19.72 -8.42
C ALA A 265 0.47 -21.16 -8.39
N GLY A 266 1.37 -21.50 -9.34
CA GLY A 266 1.97 -22.83 -9.45
C GLY A 266 3.07 -23.10 -8.43
N GLN A 267 3.98 -22.15 -8.18
CA GLN A 267 5.29 -22.41 -7.59
C GLN A 267 5.67 -21.56 -6.37
N ALA A 268 4.87 -20.55 -6.02
CA ALA A 268 5.15 -19.68 -4.89
C ALA A 268 4.80 -20.29 -3.54
N ALA A 269 5.21 -19.60 -2.45
CA ALA A 269 4.77 -19.91 -1.11
C ALA A 269 3.23 -19.96 -1.04
N PRO A 270 2.63 -20.85 -0.23
CA PRO A 270 1.20 -21.16 -0.27
C PRO A 270 0.30 -19.94 -0.20
N LEU A 271 0.57 -19.00 0.70
CA LEU A 271 -0.18 -17.75 0.83
C LEU A 271 -0.24 -16.95 -0.49
N LEU A 272 0.88 -16.84 -1.19
CA LEU A 272 0.98 -16.09 -2.44
C LEU A 272 0.38 -16.86 -3.62
N ALA A 273 0.52 -18.18 -3.63
CA ALA A 273 -0.11 -19.03 -4.62
C ALA A 273 -1.65 -18.94 -4.54
N GLY A 274 -2.20 -18.92 -3.33
CA GLY A 274 -3.63 -18.70 -3.12
C GLY A 274 -4.10 -17.34 -3.60
N LEU A 275 -3.38 -16.28 -3.27
CA LEU A 275 -3.67 -14.92 -3.76
C LEU A 275 -3.65 -14.85 -5.29
N ALA A 276 -2.62 -15.42 -5.93
CA ALA A 276 -2.48 -15.40 -7.39
C ALA A 276 -3.64 -16.15 -8.07
N ALA A 277 -4.03 -17.32 -7.57
CA ALA A 277 -5.19 -18.06 -8.05
C ALA A 277 -6.49 -17.25 -7.96
N ARG A 278 -6.68 -16.52 -6.84
CA ARG A 278 -7.81 -15.61 -6.70
C ARG A 278 -7.80 -14.49 -7.74
N LEU A 279 -6.67 -13.81 -7.92
CA LEU A 279 -6.54 -12.70 -8.87
C LEU A 279 -6.79 -13.15 -10.31
N LEU A 280 -6.31 -14.34 -10.69
CA LEU A 280 -6.57 -14.97 -11.98
C LEU A 280 -8.06 -15.26 -12.20
N PHE A 281 -8.74 -15.72 -11.15
CA PHE A 281 -10.17 -15.96 -11.18
C PHE A 281 -10.97 -14.64 -11.28
N GLU A 282 -10.67 -13.65 -10.46
CA GLU A 282 -11.38 -12.35 -10.44
C GLU A 282 -11.25 -11.60 -11.77
N GLN A 283 -10.10 -11.65 -12.42
CA GLN A 283 -9.89 -11.05 -13.74
C GLN A 283 -10.36 -11.94 -14.91
N LYS A 284 -10.96 -13.11 -14.61
CA LYS A 284 -11.49 -14.08 -15.59
C LYS A 284 -10.44 -14.69 -16.52
N SER A 285 -9.17 -14.71 -16.09
CA SER A 285 -8.11 -15.46 -16.80
C SER A 285 -8.21 -16.95 -16.53
N TRP A 286 -8.67 -17.34 -15.35
CA TRP A 286 -9.05 -18.72 -15.04
C TRP A 286 -10.57 -18.89 -15.05
N ALA A 287 -11.02 -19.96 -15.65
CA ALA A 287 -12.41 -20.40 -15.57
C ALA A 287 -12.73 -20.97 -14.17
N PRO A 288 -14.01 -20.99 -13.75
CA PRO A 288 -14.40 -21.58 -12.46
C PRO A 288 -13.90 -23.01 -12.26
N GLY A 289 -13.88 -23.82 -13.33
CA GLY A 289 -13.38 -25.22 -13.30
C GLY A 289 -11.87 -25.28 -13.05
N GLU A 290 -11.07 -24.42 -13.65
CA GLU A 290 -9.61 -24.36 -13.43
C GLU A 290 -9.30 -23.95 -11.99
N THR A 291 -10.02 -22.95 -11.47
CA THR A 291 -9.90 -22.52 -10.08
C THR A 291 -10.28 -23.64 -9.11
N ALA A 292 -11.36 -24.35 -9.39
CA ALA A 292 -11.80 -25.48 -8.57
C ALA A 292 -10.74 -26.61 -8.56
N LEU A 293 -10.13 -26.92 -9.70
CA LEU A 293 -9.05 -27.92 -9.79
C LEU A 293 -7.82 -27.51 -8.99
N ALA A 294 -7.39 -26.25 -9.11
CA ALA A 294 -6.27 -25.72 -8.33
C ALA A 294 -6.56 -25.79 -6.82
N MET A 295 -7.77 -25.40 -6.40
CA MET A 295 -8.21 -25.47 -5.01
C MET A 295 -8.25 -26.93 -4.53
N GLN A 296 -8.84 -27.86 -5.28
CA GLN A 296 -8.89 -29.28 -4.94
C GLN A 296 -7.50 -29.89 -4.75
N PHE A 297 -6.55 -29.53 -5.62
CA PHE A 297 -5.17 -30.00 -5.50
C PHE A 297 -4.52 -29.46 -4.22
N ARG A 298 -4.67 -28.16 -3.94
CA ARG A 298 -4.04 -27.49 -2.77
C ARG A 298 -4.69 -27.84 -1.44
N LEU A 299 -5.99 -28.15 -1.44
CA LEU A 299 -6.73 -28.61 -0.27
C LEU A 299 -6.81 -30.15 -0.18
N SER A 300 -6.02 -30.88 -0.97
CA SER A 300 -5.97 -32.33 -0.86
C SER A 300 -5.28 -32.78 0.42
N HIS A 301 -5.66 -33.94 0.95
CA HIS A 301 -5.02 -34.57 2.12
C HIS A 301 -3.55 -34.97 1.90
N ALA A 302 -3.07 -34.92 0.66
CA ALA A 302 -1.67 -35.15 0.32
C ALA A 302 -0.79 -33.93 0.63
N GLN A 303 -1.38 -32.75 0.82
CA GLN A 303 -0.67 -31.54 1.17
C GLN A 303 -0.57 -31.37 2.68
N PRO A 304 0.53 -30.75 3.20
CA PRO A 304 0.60 -30.40 4.61
C PRO A 304 -0.58 -29.48 4.99
N PRO A 305 -1.33 -29.79 6.05
CA PRO A 305 -2.54 -29.01 6.42
C PRO A 305 -2.28 -27.51 6.63
N VAL A 306 -1.10 -27.15 7.16
CA VAL A 306 -0.69 -25.76 7.35
C VAL A 306 -0.53 -25.03 6.01
N GLU A 307 0.08 -25.67 5.02
CA GLU A 307 0.24 -25.08 3.68
C GLU A 307 -1.11 -24.92 2.97
N ALA A 308 -2.01 -25.89 3.11
CA ALA A 308 -3.38 -25.80 2.61
C ALA A 308 -4.14 -24.63 3.24
N ALA A 309 -4.03 -24.45 4.56
CA ALA A 309 -4.64 -23.34 5.26
C ALA A 309 -4.04 -21.98 4.87
N GLN A 310 -2.72 -21.88 4.68
CA GLN A 310 -2.05 -20.68 4.19
C GLN A 310 -2.48 -20.34 2.74
N TRP A 311 -2.62 -21.35 1.89
CA TRP A 311 -3.13 -21.15 0.54
C TRP A 311 -4.56 -20.60 0.56
N LEU A 312 -5.41 -21.17 1.43
CA LEU A 312 -6.78 -20.70 1.61
C LEU A 312 -6.83 -19.26 2.15
N ASP A 313 -5.95 -18.89 3.10
CA ASP A 313 -5.83 -17.52 3.62
C ASP A 313 -5.48 -16.53 2.49
N GLY A 314 -4.59 -16.90 1.59
CA GLY A 314 -4.26 -16.12 0.40
C GLY A 314 -5.42 -15.99 -0.58
N PHE A 315 -6.09 -17.10 -0.89
CA PHE A 315 -7.23 -17.12 -1.81
C PHE A 315 -8.43 -16.30 -1.28
N LEU A 316 -8.68 -16.31 0.02
CA LEU A 316 -9.77 -15.60 0.66
C LEU A 316 -9.38 -14.19 1.15
N HIS A 317 -8.17 -13.73 0.83
CA HIS A 317 -7.67 -12.46 1.35
C HIS A 317 -8.63 -11.30 1.07
N GLY A 318 -9.17 -10.72 2.13
CA GLY A 318 -9.98 -9.49 2.12
C GLY A 318 -11.48 -9.68 1.88
N SER A 319 -11.98 -10.83 1.39
CA SER A 319 -13.43 -11.05 1.25
C SER A 319 -13.80 -12.52 1.12
N GLY A 320 -14.86 -12.90 1.82
CA GLY A 320 -15.51 -14.20 1.70
C GLY A 320 -16.54 -14.30 0.56
N LEU A 321 -16.78 -13.21 -0.16
CA LEU A 321 -17.83 -13.16 -1.20
C LEU A 321 -17.65 -14.22 -2.29
N LEU A 322 -16.40 -14.57 -2.63
CA LEU A 322 -16.14 -15.63 -3.60
C LEU A 322 -16.75 -16.96 -3.19
N LEU A 323 -16.59 -17.36 -1.93
CA LEU A 323 -17.19 -18.60 -1.43
C LEU A 323 -18.73 -18.52 -1.37
N ILE A 324 -19.27 -17.36 -1.03
CA ILE A 324 -20.72 -17.15 -0.94
C ILE A 324 -21.39 -17.25 -2.31
N HIS A 325 -20.71 -16.76 -3.35
CA HIS A 325 -21.28 -16.73 -4.71
C HIS A 325 -20.84 -17.90 -5.60
N GLN A 326 -19.93 -18.76 -5.14
CA GLN A 326 -19.41 -19.90 -5.87
C GLN A 326 -19.60 -21.19 -5.05
N PRO A 327 -20.78 -21.83 -5.14
CA PRO A 327 -21.10 -23.03 -4.34
C PRO A 327 -20.10 -24.19 -4.49
N ALA A 328 -19.51 -24.34 -5.68
CA ALA A 328 -18.49 -25.35 -5.93
C ALA A 328 -17.22 -25.11 -5.10
N LEU A 329 -16.76 -23.87 -4.99
CA LEU A 329 -15.60 -23.52 -4.17
C LEU A 329 -15.91 -23.67 -2.68
N TRP A 330 -17.13 -23.29 -2.26
CA TRP A 330 -17.57 -23.53 -0.88
C TRP A 330 -17.55 -25.00 -0.49
N GLN A 331 -18.07 -25.87 -1.36
CA GLN A 331 -18.06 -27.33 -1.12
C GLN A 331 -16.65 -27.90 -0.98
N LEU A 332 -15.69 -27.44 -1.77
CA LEU A 332 -14.29 -27.89 -1.66
C LEU A 332 -13.68 -27.50 -0.32
N VAL A 333 -13.94 -26.27 0.16
CA VAL A 333 -13.47 -25.82 1.49
C VAL A 333 -14.11 -26.64 2.59
N GLN A 334 -15.42 -26.89 2.49
CA GLN A 334 -16.16 -27.67 3.47
C GLN A 334 -15.63 -29.11 3.52
N GLN A 335 -15.48 -29.79 2.38
CA GLN A 335 -14.92 -31.13 2.32
C GLN A 335 -13.52 -31.23 2.90
N TRP A 336 -12.68 -30.23 2.66
CA TRP A 336 -11.35 -30.19 3.24
C TRP A 336 -11.39 -30.05 4.76
N VAL A 337 -12.21 -29.13 5.29
CA VAL A 337 -12.37 -28.94 6.74
C VAL A 337 -12.92 -30.21 7.41
N ASP A 338 -13.94 -30.84 6.81
CA ASP A 338 -14.57 -32.06 7.33
C ASP A 338 -13.59 -33.27 7.33
N GLY A 339 -12.61 -33.26 6.43
CA GLY A 339 -11.59 -34.29 6.32
C GLY A 339 -10.35 -34.08 7.19
N LEU A 340 -10.23 -32.96 7.91
CA LEU A 340 -9.10 -32.71 8.80
C LEU A 340 -9.15 -33.66 10.02
N ALA A 341 -8.03 -34.39 10.22
CA ALA A 341 -7.92 -35.30 11.37
C ALA A 341 -7.86 -34.50 12.70
N GLU A 342 -8.51 -35.02 13.75
CA GLU A 342 -8.57 -34.39 15.07
C GLU A 342 -7.22 -33.92 15.63
N PRO A 343 -6.11 -34.67 15.53
CA PRO A 343 -4.85 -34.23 16.14
C PRO A 343 -4.25 -32.99 15.48
N GLY A 344 -4.53 -32.71 14.19
CA GLY A 344 -3.98 -31.57 13.46
C GLY A 344 -4.88 -30.32 13.47
N PHE A 345 -6.16 -30.48 13.76
CA PHE A 345 -7.13 -29.38 13.72
C PHE A 345 -6.85 -28.22 14.70
N PRO A 346 -6.47 -28.48 15.97
CA PRO A 346 -6.14 -27.42 16.92
C PRO A 346 -5.00 -26.50 16.46
N GLU A 347 -4.04 -27.02 15.69
CA GLU A 347 -2.91 -26.26 15.15
C GLU A 347 -3.34 -25.32 14.02
N LEU A 348 -4.36 -25.69 13.26
CA LEU A 348 -4.90 -24.92 12.14
C LEU A 348 -5.93 -23.87 12.58
N LEU A 349 -6.56 -24.08 13.73
CA LEU A 349 -7.65 -23.23 14.22
C LEU A 349 -7.26 -21.73 14.32
N PRO A 350 -6.07 -21.34 14.84
CA PRO A 350 -5.66 -19.94 14.87
C PRO A 350 -5.56 -19.32 13.47
N LEU A 351 -5.06 -20.07 12.49
CA LEU A 351 -4.91 -19.61 11.12
C LEU A 351 -6.27 -19.44 10.44
N LEU A 352 -7.14 -20.45 10.53
CA LEU A 352 -8.51 -20.35 10.02
C LEU A 352 -9.30 -19.23 10.69
N ARG A 353 -9.20 -19.09 12.01
CA ARG A 353 -9.82 -17.99 12.75
C ARG A 353 -9.32 -16.64 12.25
N ARG A 354 -8.01 -16.46 12.02
CA ARG A 354 -7.44 -15.24 11.46
C ARG A 354 -8.05 -14.92 10.09
N THR A 355 -8.15 -15.91 9.21
CA THR A 355 -8.70 -15.76 7.86
C THR A 355 -10.16 -15.32 7.89
N PHE A 356 -11.00 -16.06 8.63
CA PHE A 356 -12.44 -15.79 8.70
C PHE A 356 -12.80 -14.55 9.53
N SER A 357 -11.97 -14.16 10.52
CA SER A 357 -12.21 -12.94 11.33
C SER A 357 -12.09 -11.64 10.51
N ARG A 358 -11.41 -11.68 9.37
CA ARG A 358 -11.27 -10.51 8.47
C ARG A 358 -12.54 -10.21 7.67
N PHE A 359 -13.49 -11.15 7.61
CA PHE A 359 -14.73 -10.97 6.87
C PHE A 359 -15.70 -10.07 7.64
N SER A 360 -16.53 -9.36 6.89
CA SER A 360 -17.60 -8.55 7.48
C SER A 360 -18.63 -9.41 8.22
N GLY A 361 -19.38 -8.82 9.17
CA GLY A 361 -20.44 -9.51 9.89
C GLY A 361 -21.44 -10.21 8.95
N PRO A 362 -22.00 -9.52 7.95
CA PRO A 362 -22.92 -10.13 6.97
C PRO A 362 -22.33 -11.30 6.17
N GLU A 363 -21.04 -11.22 5.79
CA GLU A 363 -20.37 -12.32 5.09
C GLU A 363 -20.28 -13.55 5.99
N ARG A 364 -19.89 -13.39 7.25
CA ARG A 364 -19.78 -14.48 8.21
C ARG A 364 -21.14 -15.15 8.51
N GLU A 365 -22.21 -14.35 8.66
CA GLU A 365 -23.56 -14.87 8.85
C GLU A 365 -24.00 -15.71 7.65
N LYS A 366 -23.74 -15.25 6.43
CA LYS A 366 -24.11 -15.96 5.23
C LYS A 366 -23.31 -17.25 5.04
N MET A 367 -22.02 -17.25 5.41
CA MET A 367 -21.19 -18.48 5.43
C MET A 367 -21.68 -19.48 6.47
N LEU A 368 -22.10 -19.01 7.63
CA LEU A 368 -22.68 -19.86 8.68
C LEU A 368 -23.97 -20.52 8.19
N ASP A 369 -24.83 -19.79 7.49
CA ASP A 369 -26.04 -20.33 6.90
C ASP A 369 -25.72 -21.38 5.81
N LEU A 370 -24.71 -21.13 4.97
CA LEU A 370 -24.24 -22.12 3.99
C LEU A 370 -23.69 -23.39 4.65
N ALA A 371 -22.93 -23.26 5.73
CA ALA A 371 -22.42 -24.38 6.50
C ALA A 371 -23.54 -25.23 7.10
N ARG A 372 -24.57 -24.57 7.67
CA ARG A 372 -25.77 -25.25 8.19
C ARG A 372 -26.58 -25.94 7.11
N GLN A 373 -26.72 -25.34 5.94
CA GLN A 373 -27.45 -25.91 4.79
C GLN A 373 -26.70 -27.07 4.16
N GLY A 374 -25.36 -26.98 4.07
CA GLY A 374 -24.50 -28.02 3.51
C GLY A 374 -24.55 -29.32 4.33
N GLY A 375 -24.55 -29.24 5.65
CA GLY A 375 -24.70 -30.41 6.54
C GLY A 375 -26.05 -31.15 6.39
N GLY A 376 -27.09 -30.43 5.95
CA GLY A 376 -28.41 -31.07 5.71
C GLY A 376 -28.59 -31.66 4.31
N ARG A 377 -27.88 -31.15 3.31
CA ARG A 377 -28.06 -31.58 1.91
C ARG A 377 -27.24 -32.83 1.53
N GLN A 378 -26.07 -33.05 2.17
CA GLN A 378 -25.30 -34.24 1.98
C GLN A 378 -26.00 -35.47 2.61
N ALA A 379 -26.71 -35.30 3.70
CA ALA A 379 -27.54 -36.35 4.30
C ALA A 379 -28.72 -36.77 3.39
N ALA A 380 -29.16 -35.89 2.46
CA ALA A 380 -30.26 -36.15 1.54
C ALA A 380 -29.85 -36.75 0.17
N LEU A 381 -28.55 -36.65 -0.21
CA LEU A 381 -28.02 -37.12 -1.51
C LEU A 381 -27.10 -38.32 -1.42
N ALA A 382 -26.57 -38.62 -0.24
CA ALA A 382 -25.86 -39.86 0.04
C ALA A 382 -26.87 -40.80 0.73
N GLY A 383 -27.31 -41.87 0.05
CA GLY A 383 -27.83 -43.03 0.76
C GLY A 383 -26.82 -43.38 1.84
N GLU A 384 -27.26 -43.51 3.09
CA GLU A 384 -26.42 -43.71 4.27
C GLU A 384 -25.21 -44.61 3.96
N PRO A 385 -23.96 -44.08 3.99
CA PRO A 385 -22.83 -44.95 4.09
C PRO A 385 -22.90 -45.56 5.49
N GLU A 386 -22.79 -46.87 5.58
CA GLU A 386 -22.85 -47.64 6.83
C GLU A 386 -21.87 -47.22 7.92
N ASP A 387 -21.05 -46.19 7.69
CA ASP A 387 -19.99 -45.66 8.58
C ASP A 387 -20.09 -44.14 8.85
N TRP A 388 -21.27 -43.52 8.72
CA TRP A 388 -21.45 -42.11 9.06
C TRP A 388 -21.54 -41.88 10.57
N ASP A 389 -20.50 -41.35 11.18
CA ASP A 389 -20.49 -40.96 12.57
C ASP A 389 -21.10 -39.53 12.76
N ALA A 390 -22.41 -39.50 12.96
CA ALA A 390 -23.18 -38.28 13.20
C ALA A 390 -22.71 -37.55 14.45
N ALA A 391 -22.19 -38.26 15.47
CA ALA A 391 -21.65 -37.65 16.68
C ALA A 391 -20.35 -36.89 16.39
N ARG A 392 -19.54 -37.35 15.45
CA ARG A 392 -18.30 -36.72 15.02
C ARG A 392 -18.56 -35.48 14.17
N ALA A 393 -19.58 -35.51 13.32
CA ALA A 393 -20.01 -34.33 12.53
C ALA A 393 -20.57 -33.21 13.43
N GLU A 394 -21.24 -33.57 14.54
CA GLU A 394 -21.77 -32.60 15.51
C GLU A 394 -20.64 -31.91 16.30
N LEU A 395 -19.47 -32.52 16.48
CA LEU A 395 -18.30 -31.91 17.12
C LEU A 395 -17.67 -30.79 16.29
N VAL A 396 -17.80 -30.81 14.98
CA VAL A 396 -17.26 -29.77 14.10
C VAL A 396 -18.16 -28.52 14.09
N ARG A 397 -19.47 -28.67 14.25
CA ARG A 397 -20.46 -27.59 14.28
C ARG A 397 -20.16 -26.50 15.29
N PRO A 398 -19.92 -26.76 16.59
CA PRO A 398 -19.63 -25.73 17.57
C PRO A 398 -18.37 -24.94 17.24
N ILE A 399 -17.39 -25.57 16.58
CA ILE A 399 -16.13 -24.94 16.20
C ILE A 399 -16.34 -24.02 14.99
N LEU A 400 -17.09 -24.46 13.99
CA LEU A 400 -17.50 -23.64 12.87
C LEU A 400 -18.34 -22.46 13.32
N ASP A 401 -19.29 -22.68 14.21
CA ASP A 401 -20.10 -21.62 14.82
C ASP A 401 -19.22 -20.63 15.60
N MET A 402 -18.21 -21.09 16.33
CA MET A 402 -17.27 -20.24 17.07
C MET A 402 -16.36 -19.45 16.13
N VAL A 403 -15.89 -20.04 15.03
CA VAL A 403 -15.04 -19.37 14.03
C VAL A 403 -15.83 -18.33 13.23
N LEU A 404 -17.06 -18.70 12.80
CA LEU A 404 -17.88 -17.84 11.93
C LEU A 404 -18.67 -16.77 12.70
N SER A 405 -19.10 -17.04 13.95
CA SER A 405 -19.86 -16.08 14.75
C SER A 405 -19.01 -15.02 15.46
N GLY A 406 -17.68 -15.11 15.41
CA GLY A 406 -16.76 -14.13 16.00
C GLY A 406 -17.11 -13.84 17.44
N ASN A 407 -16.72 -14.70 18.35
CA ASN A 407 -17.08 -14.69 19.77
C ASN A 407 -17.00 -13.28 20.40
N GLN A 408 -18.15 -12.68 20.69
CA GLN A 408 -18.27 -11.44 21.48
C GLN A 408 -18.16 -11.69 23.00
N LYS A 409 -17.70 -12.86 23.41
CA LYS A 409 -17.52 -13.15 24.86
C LYS A 409 -16.27 -13.99 25.08
N LEU A 410 -15.18 -13.31 25.36
CA LEU A 410 -14.16 -13.68 26.37
C LEU A 410 -13.56 -12.40 26.88
#